data_cccf059d7736d07e0c61b5ba75b95cd2
#
_entry.id   cccf059d7736d07e0c61b5ba75b95cd2
#
_cell.length_a   1.000
_cell.length_b   1.000
_cell.length_c   1.000
_cell.angle_alpha   90.00
_cell.angle_beta   90.00
_cell.angle_gamma   90.00
#
_symmetry.space_group_name_H-M   'P 1'
#
loop_
_entity.id
_entity.type
_entity.pdbx_description
1 polymer ?
#
loop_
_entity_poly.entity_id
_entity_poly.type
_entity_poly.pdbx_seq_one_letter_code
_entity_poly.pdbx_strand_id
1 'polypeptide(L)'
;FVYYQFNDNWSTQIEDKSGNGNYLDLNGGNIQKYTLDTWQSDFSSSVEDRDWYGPSEKIRIVAYATDNGGIDSYEYSIGSTAGSDDVVTWFASNNNEAEISTDDLEEGQQYFSNVRATDGVGNLSNVLSSNGFMLDLTPPMTGTVSNGPDYTSESSRIELSWSGFSDGGSGIQLYEYGLGTEPGGDNIVPRQNIDLQKSVVLENLSLLDGVTYYATIYAVDFVGNQSFASSKGITIDQSPPTIGTVISNNDGSDANAEWSASNKNLNVSWSGFEDA
;
A
#
# COMPACT_ATOMS: atom_id res chain seq x y z
N PHE A 1 14.80 13.79 -0.96
CA PHE A 1 15.36 15.13 -0.70
C PHE A 1 16.53 15.37 -1.67
N VAL A 2 16.38 16.31 -2.59
CA VAL A 2 17.50 16.80 -3.38
C VAL A 2 18.09 17.98 -2.64
N TYR A 3 19.28 17.80 -2.08
CA TYR A 3 19.99 18.84 -1.33
C TYR A 3 21.21 19.30 -2.13
N TYR A 4 21.18 20.51 -2.66
CA TYR A 4 22.31 21.11 -3.34
C TYR A 4 23.08 22.01 -2.37
N GLN A 5 24.32 21.67 -2.09
CA GLN A 5 25.23 22.49 -1.29
C GLN A 5 26.23 23.19 -2.19
N PHE A 6 26.21 24.52 -2.21
CA PHE A 6 27.22 25.31 -2.88
C PHE A 6 28.52 25.26 -2.08
N ASN A 7 29.57 24.72 -2.67
CA ASN A 7 30.95 24.94 -2.22
C ASN A 7 31.63 25.86 -3.20
N ASP A 8 32.38 26.83 -2.66
CA ASP A 8 33.04 27.94 -3.36
C ASP A 8 34.14 27.57 -4.35
N ASN A 9 34.14 26.37 -4.91
CA ASN A 9 35.09 25.95 -5.95
C ASN A 9 34.37 25.71 -7.29
N TRP A 10 34.56 26.62 -8.17
CA TRP A 10 34.38 26.67 -9.63
C TRP A 10 34.24 25.30 -10.33
N SER A 11 33.21 24.57 -10.10
CA SER A 11 32.81 23.41 -10.91
C SER A 11 31.57 23.79 -11.70
N THR A 12 31.55 23.43 -12.96
CA THR A 12 30.41 23.64 -13.87
C THR A 12 29.29 22.64 -13.63
N GLN A 13 29.42 21.77 -12.62
CA GLN A 13 28.45 20.75 -12.27
C GLN A 13 28.12 20.80 -10.77
N ILE A 14 26.85 20.75 -10.43
CA ILE A 14 26.37 20.59 -9.07
C ILE A 14 25.89 19.15 -8.92
N GLU A 15 26.48 18.43 -7.99
CA GLU A 15 26.14 17.05 -7.70
C GLU A 15 24.92 16.96 -6.76
N ASP A 16 23.94 16.16 -7.14
CA ASP A 16 22.84 15.79 -6.27
C ASP A 16 23.35 14.87 -5.14
N LYS A 17 23.17 15.30 -3.91
CA LYS A 17 23.53 14.53 -2.70
C LYS A 17 22.46 13.53 -2.25
N SER A 18 21.32 13.44 -2.95
CA SER A 18 20.26 12.46 -2.65
C SER A 18 20.63 11.02 -3.02
N GLY A 19 21.71 10.84 -3.80
CA GLY A 19 22.17 9.52 -4.23
C GLY A 19 21.57 9.04 -5.55
N ASN A 20 20.70 9.82 -6.19
CA ASN A 20 20.02 9.45 -7.44
C ASN A 20 20.81 9.80 -8.71
N GLY A 21 22.02 10.34 -8.58
CA GLY A 21 22.94 10.53 -9.70
C GLY A 21 22.58 11.65 -10.66
N ASN A 22 21.72 12.59 -10.28
CA ASN A 22 21.35 13.73 -11.08
C ASN A 22 22.44 14.81 -11.05
N TYR A 23 22.68 15.46 -12.20
CA TYR A 23 23.64 16.54 -12.32
C TYR A 23 22.96 17.77 -12.91
N LEU A 24 23.23 18.94 -12.34
CA LEU A 24 22.90 20.22 -12.93
C LEU A 24 24.12 20.73 -13.72
N ASP A 25 23.99 20.87 -15.04
CA ASP A 25 25.05 21.45 -15.89
C ASP A 25 24.82 22.95 -16.05
N LEU A 26 25.78 23.75 -15.59
CA LEU A 26 25.73 25.20 -15.63
C LEU A 26 26.36 25.79 -16.94
N ASN A 27 26.66 24.96 -17.92
CA ASN A 27 27.23 25.41 -19.19
C ASN A 27 26.17 26.08 -20.08
N GLY A 28 25.89 27.34 -19.82
CA GLY A 28 25.25 28.25 -20.79
C GLY A 28 23.87 28.76 -20.52
N GLY A 29 23.32 28.51 -19.36
CA GLY A 29 22.06 29.10 -18.92
C GLY A 29 21.99 29.20 -17.40
N ASN A 30 21.56 30.34 -16.88
CA ASN A 30 21.53 30.64 -15.46
C ASN A 30 20.34 30.01 -14.73
N ILE A 31 19.98 28.76 -15.02
CA ILE A 31 18.90 28.06 -14.29
C ILE A 31 19.50 27.40 -13.06
N GLN A 32 19.06 27.78 -11.87
CA GLN A 32 19.72 27.40 -10.61
C GLN A 32 19.05 26.32 -9.79
N LYS A 33 17.78 25.94 -10.01
CA LYS A 33 17.17 24.86 -9.24
C LYS A 33 15.85 24.39 -9.85
N TYR A 34 15.67 23.09 -9.87
CA TYR A 34 14.40 22.45 -10.19
C TYR A 34 13.94 21.58 -9.05
N THR A 35 12.66 21.54 -8.87
CA THR A 35 12.04 20.59 -7.96
C THR A 35 10.66 20.21 -8.49
N LEU A 36 10.44 18.93 -8.71
CA LEU A 36 9.13 18.36 -8.93
C LEU A 36 8.52 18.08 -7.59
N ASP A 37 7.30 18.53 -7.38
CA ASP A 37 6.69 18.43 -6.06
C ASP A 37 5.39 17.69 -6.03
N THR A 38 5.22 17.13 -4.87
CA THR A 38 3.97 16.59 -4.43
C THR A 38 3.58 17.12 -3.08
N TRP A 39 2.46 17.72 -3.03
CA TRP A 39 1.66 17.91 -1.81
C TRP A 39 2.31 18.40 -0.53
N GLN A 40 2.13 19.67 -0.26
CA GLN A 40 1.72 20.15 1.06
C GLN A 40 1.06 21.53 0.98
N SER A 41 0.03 21.73 1.80
CA SER A 41 -0.71 22.96 1.94
C SER A 41 0.02 24.08 2.71
N ASP A 42 1.32 23.93 2.95
CA ASP A 42 2.14 24.92 3.67
C ASP A 42 3.45 25.20 2.94
N PHE A 43 3.67 26.44 2.61
CA PHE A 43 4.79 27.02 1.86
C PHE A 43 6.17 26.95 2.54
N SER A 44 6.43 26.03 3.43
CA SER A 44 7.68 25.99 4.21
C SER A 44 8.51 24.73 4.07
N SER A 45 8.28 23.82 3.11
CA SER A 45 9.11 22.62 3.05
C SER A 45 9.39 22.08 1.66
N SER A 46 10.58 21.61 1.53
CA SER A 46 11.16 20.66 0.57
C SER A 46 10.19 20.07 -0.45
N VAL A 47 10.48 20.34 -1.67
CA VAL A 47 9.89 19.71 -2.85
C VAL A 47 10.40 18.29 -2.92
N GLU A 48 9.52 17.31 -2.87
CA GLU A 48 9.86 15.90 -3.05
C GLU A 48 9.75 15.52 -4.53
N ASP A 49 10.79 14.89 -5.05
CA ASP A 49 10.78 14.26 -6.37
C ASP A 49 10.00 12.96 -6.25
N ARG A 50 8.83 12.86 -6.90
CA ARG A 50 7.99 11.65 -6.90
C ARG A 50 8.13 10.90 -8.20
N ASP A 51 8.41 9.61 -8.07
CA ASP A 51 8.47 8.70 -9.21
C ASP A 51 7.08 8.18 -9.63
N TRP A 52 6.07 8.27 -8.75
CA TRP A 52 4.73 7.72 -8.95
C TRP A 52 3.62 8.70 -8.56
N TYR A 53 2.55 8.72 -9.38
CA TYR A 53 1.33 9.48 -9.12
C TYR A 53 0.12 8.56 -9.19
N GLY A 54 -0.85 8.79 -8.30
CA GLY A 54 -2.11 8.07 -8.24
C GLY A 54 -3.22 8.69 -9.10
N PRO A 55 -4.42 8.10 -9.03
CA PRO A 55 -5.58 8.59 -9.79
C PRO A 55 -5.99 9.99 -9.36
N SER A 56 -6.27 10.85 -10.36
CA SER A 56 -6.76 12.23 -10.17
C SER A 56 -5.83 13.15 -9.37
N GLU A 57 -4.56 12.80 -9.27
CA GLU A 57 -3.54 13.69 -8.70
C GLU A 57 -3.12 14.76 -9.72
N LYS A 58 -2.40 15.77 -9.23
CA LYS A 58 -1.79 16.80 -10.05
C LYS A 58 -0.28 16.74 -9.92
N ILE A 59 0.38 16.87 -11.07
CA ILE A 59 1.82 17.05 -11.13
C ILE A 59 2.08 18.53 -10.91
N ARG A 60 2.76 18.87 -9.84
CA ARG A 60 3.21 20.24 -9.57
C ARG A 60 4.69 20.37 -9.95
N ILE A 61 4.99 21.31 -10.84
CA ILE A 61 6.34 21.60 -11.30
C ILE A 61 6.72 22.97 -10.74
N VAL A 62 7.85 23.05 -10.04
CA VAL A 62 8.39 24.31 -9.52
C VAL A 62 9.77 24.54 -10.12
N ALA A 63 9.98 25.69 -10.74
CA ALA A 63 11.22 26.06 -11.39
C ALA A 63 11.79 27.36 -10.81
N TYR A 64 13.12 27.42 -10.71
CA TYR A 64 13.82 28.64 -10.34
C TYR A 64 14.90 28.91 -11.38
N ALA A 65 14.84 30.12 -11.97
CA ALA A 65 15.83 30.60 -12.90
C ALA A 65 16.35 31.99 -12.46
N THR A 66 17.58 32.33 -12.80
CA THR A 66 18.14 33.64 -12.58
C THR A 66 18.78 34.14 -13.85
N ASP A 67 18.61 35.42 -14.14
CA ASP A 67 19.25 36.13 -15.19
C ASP A 67 19.57 37.58 -14.76
N ASN A 68 20.61 38.22 -15.35
CA ASN A 68 20.98 39.61 -15.03
C ASN A 68 19.88 40.62 -15.42
N GLY A 69 19.07 40.30 -16.43
CA GLY A 69 17.92 41.10 -16.90
C GLY A 69 16.61 40.70 -16.26
N GLY A 70 16.64 39.72 -15.36
CA GLY A 70 15.44 39.11 -14.72
C GLY A 70 14.76 38.07 -15.60
N ILE A 71 13.90 37.26 -15.00
CA ILE A 71 13.08 36.28 -15.70
C ILE A 71 11.69 36.89 -15.95
N ASP A 72 11.24 36.78 -17.18
CA ASP A 72 9.92 37.29 -17.62
C ASP A 72 8.85 36.21 -17.47
N SER A 73 9.13 34.97 -17.91
CA SER A 73 8.17 33.86 -17.87
C SER A 73 8.85 32.51 -17.85
N TYR A 74 8.05 31.49 -17.51
CA TYR A 74 8.39 30.09 -17.59
C TYR A 74 7.44 29.40 -18.56
N GLU A 75 7.93 28.39 -19.27
CA GLU A 75 7.11 27.48 -20.06
C GLU A 75 7.33 26.04 -19.55
N TYR A 76 6.24 25.30 -19.49
CA TYR A 76 6.18 23.92 -18.99
C TYR A 76 5.61 23.00 -20.05
N SER A 77 6.05 21.76 -20.08
CA SER A 77 5.48 20.68 -20.89
C SER A 77 5.59 19.33 -20.19
N ILE A 78 4.84 18.35 -20.67
CA ILE A 78 5.04 16.93 -20.37
C ILE A 78 5.35 16.20 -21.68
N GLY A 79 6.35 15.35 -21.63
CA GLY A 79 6.71 14.52 -22.76
C GLY A 79 6.92 13.06 -22.42
N SER A 80 6.82 12.19 -23.43
CA SER A 80 7.18 10.77 -23.33
C SER A 80 8.70 10.54 -23.30
N THR A 81 9.47 11.57 -23.60
CA THR A 81 10.94 11.62 -23.47
C THR A 81 11.37 12.96 -22.91
N ALA A 82 12.53 12.99 -22.27
CA ALA A 82 13.07 14.22 -21.71
C ALA A 82 13.19 15.31 -22.79
N GLY A 83 12.62 16.49 -22.53
CA GLY A 83 12.61 17.65 -23.41
C GLY A 83 11.51 17.67 -24.46
N SER A 84 10.72 16.61 -24.62
CA SER A 84 9.60 16.59 -25.55
C SER A 84 8.33 17.23 -24.95
N ASP A 85 7.40 17.61 -25.83
CA ASP A 85 6.10 18.21 -25.51
C ASP A 85 4.95 17.48 -26.21
N ASP A 86 5.14 16.20 -26.49
CA ASP A 86 4.24 15.35 -27.26
C ASP A 86 3.03 14.87 -26.45
N VAL A 87 3.01 15.07 -25.13
CA VAL A 87 1.90 14.72 -24.23
C VAL A 87 1.14 15.97 -23.80
N VAL A 88 1.82 16.92 -23.17
CA VAL A 88 1.31 18.26 -22.89
C VAL A 88 2.23 19.26 -23.58
N THR A 89 1.70 19.95 -24.57
CA THR A 89 2.46 20.94 -25.33
C THR A 89 2.89 22.10 -24.44
N TRP A 90 3.98 22.79 -24.83
CA TRP A 90 4.49 23.96 -24.10
C TRP A 90 3.38 24.99 -23.82
N PHE A 91 3.25 25.37 -22.56
CA PHE A 91 2.39 26.44 -22.12
C PHE A 91 3.13 27.39 -21.17
N ALA A 92 2.84 28.68 -21.28
CA ALA A 92 3.50 29.69 -20.48
C ALA A 92 2.81 29.88 -19.11
N SER A 93 3.62 30.17 -18.10
CA SER A 93 3.17 30.66 -16.79
C SER A 93 4.05 31.84 -16.37
N ASN A 94 3.43 32.89 -15.86
CA ASN A 94 4.14 34.02 -15.27
C ASN A 94 4.64 33.70 -13.84
N ASN A 95 4.25 32.55 -13.32
CA ASN A 95 4.72 32.03 -12.04
C ASN A 95 5.81 30.99 -12.27
N ASN A 96 6.68 30.83 -11.28
CA ASN A 96 7.70 29.81 -11.27
C ASN A 96 7.16 28.41 -10.95
N GLU A 97 5.86 28.19 -11.06
CA GLU A 97 5.17 26.92 -10.82
C GLU A 97 4.05 26.67 -11.84
N ALA A 98 3.78 25.39 -12.06
CA ALA A 98 2.65 24.90 -12.84
C ALA A 98 2.05 23.65 -12.21
N GLU A 99 0.75 23.47 -12.38
CA GLU A 99 0.05 22.23 -12.05
C GLU A 99 -0.53 21.65 -13.33
N ILE A 100 -0.31 20.33 -13.53
CA ILE A 100 -0.78 19.59 -14.70
C ILE A 100 -1.59 18.39 -14.18
N SER A 101 -2.80 18.16 -14.75
CA SER A 101 -3.60 16.99 -14.41
C SER A 101 -2.95 15.71 -14.93
N THR A 102 -3.16 14.60 -14.19
CA THR A 102 -2.79 13.26 -14.63
C THR A 102 -3.89 12.57 -15.45
N ASP A 103 -5.05 13.20 -15.64
CA ASP A 103 -6.24 12.56 -16.22
C ASP A 103 -6.06 12.06 -17.66
N ASP A 104 -5.16 12.68 -18.43
CA ASP A 104 -4.86 12.31 -19.82
C ASP A 104 -3.60 11.44 -19.97
N LEU A 105 -3.01 10.98 -18.85
CA LEU A 105 -1.81 10.17 -18.84
C LEU A 105 -2.17 8.68 -18.69
N GLU A 106 -1.36 7.82 -19.28
CA GLU A 106 -1.57 6.35 -19.27
C GLU A 106 -0.72 5.68 -18.18
N GLU A 107 -1.28 4.69 -17.52
CA GLU A 107 -0.57 3.86 -16.55
C GLU A 107 0.58 3.08 -17.19
N GLY A 108 1.69 2.93 -16.44
CA GLY A 108 2.86 2.17 -16.87
C GLY A 108 3.73 2.85 -17.94
N GLN A 109 3.34 4.04 -18.39
CA GLN A 109 4.14 4.88 -19.28
C GLN A 109 4.98 5.83 -18.44
N GLN A 110 6.27 5.97 -18.80
CA GLN A 110 7.13 6.99 -18.21
C GLN A 110 6.93 8.34 -18.90
N TYR A 111 6.83 9.39 -18.08
CA TYR A 111 6.68 10.77 -18.51
C TYR A 111 7.76 11.65 -17.89
N PHE A 112 8.05 12.77 -18.55
CA PHE A 112 9.05 13.74 -18.12
C PHE A 112 8.41 15.12 -18.06
N SER A 113 8.51 15.77 -16.90
CA SER A 113 8.19 17.19 -16.78
C SER A 113 9.34 18.02 -17.32
N ASN A 114 9.04 18.99 -18.16
CA ASN A 114 10.01 19.85 -18.77
C ASN A 114 9.72 21.32 -18.47
N VAL A 115 10.77 22.12 -18.35
CA VAL A 115 10.66 23.56 -18.13
C VAL A 115 11.75 24.29 -18.88
N ARG A 116 11.42 25.51 -19.31
CA ARG A 116 12.37 26.52 -19.84
C ARG A 116 11.91 27.91 -19.39
N ALA A 117 12.85 28.85 -19.33
CA ALA A 117 12.60 30.23 -18.90
C ALA A 117 12.93 31.22 -19.99
N THR A 118 12.19 32.33 -20.03
CA THR A 118 12.44 33.46 -20.93
C THR A 118 12.81 34.67 -20.08
N ASP A 119 13.87 35.39 -20.49
CA ASP A 119 14.28 36.64 -19.85
C ASP A 119 13.49 37.85 -20.35
N GLY A 120 13.72 39.02 -19.73
CA GLY A 120 13.04 40.29 -20.06
C GLY A 120 13.32 40.86 -21.44
N VAL A 121 14.25 40.30 -22.24
CA VAL A 121 14.58 40.68 -23.62
C VAL A 121 14.21 39.58 -24.62
N GLY A 122 13.66 38.48 -24.18
CA GLY A 122 13.12 37.40 -25.02
C GLY A 122 14.09 36.29 -25.34
N ASN A 123 15.21 36.16 -24.60
CA ASN A 123 16.09 34.99 -24.74
C ASN A 123 15.51 33.81 -23.99
N LEU A 124 15.55 32.64 -24.64
CA LEU A 124 15.02 31.37 -24.09
C LEU A 124 16.15 30.52 -23.54
N SER A 125 15.99 29.98 -22.37
CA SER A 125 16.94 29.03 -21.77
C SER A 125 16.92 27.65 -22.47
N ASN A 126 17.90 26.80 -22.15
CA ASN A 126 17.81 25.39 -22.48
C ASN A 126 16.64 24.75 -21.71
N VAL A 127 16.11 23.66 -22.27
CA VAL A 127 15.10 22.84 -21.58
C VAL A 127 15.77 22.04 -20.48
N LEU A 128 15.12 21.99 -19.32
CA LEU A 128 15.44 21.08 -18.26
C LEU A 128 14.29 20.11 -18.04
N SER A 129 14.63 18.85 -17.81
CA SER A 129 13.69 17.76 -17.62
C SER A 129 13.89 17.09 -16.26
N SER A 130 12.80 16.53 -15.72
CA SER A 130 12.84 15.65 -14.56
C SER A 130 13.56 14.33 -14.88
N ASN A 131 13.80 13.50 -13.84
CA ASN A 131 14.22 12.10 -13.98
C ASN A 131 13.13 11.18 -14.52
N GLY A 132 11.89 11.69 -14.62
CA GLY A 132 10.69 10.98 -15.07
C GLY A 132 9.83 10.46 -13.93
N PHE A 133 8.55 10.27 -14.24
CA PHE A 133 7.53 9.73 -13.33
C PHE A 133 6.60 8.79 -14.10
N MET A 134 5.82 8.01 -13.37
CA MET A 134 4.81 7.09 -13.92
C MET A 134 3.49 7.23 -13.16
N LEU A 135 2.41 6.71 -13.72
CA LEU A 135 1.14 6.57 -13.02
C LEU A 135 0.97 5.14 -12.51
N ASP A 136 0.37 5.04 -11.34
CA ASP A 136 -0.12 3.81 -10.76
C ASP A 136 -1.60 3.98 -10.40
N LEU A 137 -2.46 3.40 -11.22
CA LEU A 137 -3.92 3.47 -11.10
C LEU A 137 -4.50 2.15 -10.59
N THR A 138 -3.66 1.13 -10.43
CA THR A 138 -4.07 -0.24 -10.14
C THR A 138 -3.85 -0.56 -8.66
N PRO A 139 -4.89 -0.96 -7.91
CA PRO A 139 -4.71 -1.42 -6.54
C PRO A 139 -3.83 -2.67 -6.44
N PRO A 140 -3.14 -2.90 -5.30
CA PRO A 140 -2.39 -4.11 -5.06
C PRO A 140 -3.19 -5.38 -5.33
N MET A 141 -2.56 -6.40 -5.89
CA MET A 141 -3.16 -7.74 -6.00
C MET A 141 -3.42 -8.31 -4.62
N THR A 142 -4.60 -8.91 -4.45
CA THR A 142 -5.00 -9.53 -3.18
C THR A 142 -4.21 -10.80 -2.88
N GLY A 143 -3.83 -10.96 -1.61
CA GLY A 143 -3.17 -12.16 -1.10
C GLY A 143 -4.13 -13.10 -0.38
N THR A 144 -3.57 -13.93 0.48
CA THR A 144 -4.29 -14.85 1.36
C THR A 144 -4.06 -14.47 2.81
N VAL A 145 -5.10 -14.64 3.63
CA VAL A 145 -5.10 -14.33 5.07
C VAL A 145 -5.44 -15.59 5.85
N SER A 146 -4.71 -15.83 6.93
CA SER A 146 -4.95 -16.90 7.89
C SER A 146 -5.11 -16.31 9.28
N ASN A 147 -6.11 -16.82 10.02
CA ASN A 147 -6.34 -16.53 11.43
C ASN A 147 -6.36 -17.80 12.28
N GLY A 148 -5.77 -18.88 11.78
CA GLY A 148 -5.65 -20.15 12.47
C GLY A 148 -6.55 -21.27 11.93
N PRO A 149 -6.90 -22.28 12.77
CA PRO A 149 -7.78 -23.37 12.39
C PRO A 149 -9.25 -22.91 12.29
N ASP A 150 -10.14 -23.78 11.84
CA ASP A 150 -11.57 -23.44 11.73
C ASP A 150 -12.24 -23.23 13.08
N TYR A 151 -11.76 -23.93 14.13
CA TYR A 151 -12.28 -23.86 15.52
C TYR A 151 -11.14 -23.72 16.52
N THR A 152 -11.37 -23.02 17.61
CA THR A 152 -10.46 -22.89 18.75
C THR A 152 -11.21 -22.66 20.04
N SER A 153 -10.70 -23.21 21.15
CA SER A 153 -11.18 -22.88 22.50
C SER A 153 -10.52 -21.62 23.10
N GLU A 154 -9.52 -21.07 22.40
CA GLU A 154 -8.81 -19.87 22.84
C GLU A 154 -9.61 -18.62 22.48
N SER A 155 -10.16 -17.93 23.49
CA SER A 155 -11.03 -16.75 23.30
C SER A 155 -10.32 -15.41 23.56
N SER A 156 -9.06 -15.46 23.99
CA SER A 156 -8.32 -14.25 24.37
C SER A 156 -7.21 -13.87 23.38
N ARG A 157 -6.87 -14.78 22.43
CA ARG A 157 -5.74 -14.60 21.51
C ARG A 157 -6.06 -15.15 20.13
N ILE A 158 -5.71 -14.40 19.10
CA ILE A 158 -5.69 -14.87 17.71
C ILE A 158 -4.36 -14.46 17.06
N GLU A 159 -3.78 -15.35 16.29
CA GLU A 159 -2.60 -15.08 15.47
C GLU A 159 -3.03 -14.89 14.01
N LEU A 160 -2.68 -13.75 13.43
CA LEU A 160 -2.95 -13.43 12.04
C LEU A 160 -1.66 -13.53 11.23
N SER A 161 -1.76 -14.08 10.02
CA SER A 161 -0.67 -14.06 9.05
C SER A 161 -1.21 -13.94 7.63
N TRP A 162 -0.42 -13.36 6.74
CA TRP A 162 -0.81 -13.18 5.35
C TRP A 162 0.37 -13.25 4.40
N SER A 163 0.08 -13.54 3.14
CA SER A 163 1.06 -13.66 2.08
C SER A 163 0.42 -13.45 0.70
N GLY A 164 1.25 -13.27 -0.32
CA GLY A 164 0.80 -13.22 -1.71
C GLY A 164 0.23 -11.88 -2.17
N PHE A 165 0.12 -10.88 -1.30
CA PHE A 165 -0.14 -9.52 -1.75
C PHE A 165 1.08 -9.00 -2.53
N SER A 166 0.83 -8.37 -3.65
CA SER A 166 1.87 -7.76 -4.48
C SER A 166 1.30 -6.57 -5.23
N ASP A 167 2.16 -5.64 -5.57
CA ASP A 167 1.84 -4.52 -6.41
C ASP A 167 2.87 -4.40 -7.54
N GLY A 168 2.40 -4.14 -8.76
CA GLY A 168 3.24 -4.05 -9.95
C GLY A 168 3.59 -2.63 -10.35
N GLY A 169 2.95 -1.65 -9.74
CA GLY A 169 3.15 -0.22 -9.95
C GLY A 169 4.08 0.38 -8.90
N SER A 170 3.54 1.23 -8.03
CA SER A 170 4.28 1.97 -7.01
C SER A 170 4.82 1.09 -5.87
N GLY A 171 4.32 -0.14 -5.75
CA GLY A 171 4.71 -1.09 -4.71
C GLY A 171 3.86 -0.95 -3.44
N ILE A 172 3.88 -1.98 -2.59
CA ILE A 172 3.14 -1.94 -1.32
C ILE A 172 3.87 -1.04 -0.32
N GLN A 173 3.19 -0.01 0.15
CA GLN A 173 3.68 0.91 1.18
C GLN A 173 3.50 0.33 2.58
N LEU A 174 2.30 -0.22 2.87
CA LEU A 174 1.97 -0.74 4.18
C LEU A 174 0.82 -1.75 4.13
N TYR A 175 0.68 -2.49 5.21
CA TYR A 175 -0.52 -3.28 5.51
C TYR A 175 -1.28 -2.66 6.68
N GLU A 176 -2.60 -2.87 6.67
CA GLU A 176 -3.44 -2.64 7.83
C GLU A 176 -4.26 -3.89 8.09
N TYR A 177 -4.64 -4.12 9.34
CA TYR A 177 -5.45 -5.26 9.73
C TYR A 177 -6.66 -4.84 10.56
N GLY A 178 -7.71 -5.63 10.50
CA GLY A 178 -8.88 -5.54 11.36
C GLY A 178 -9.40 -6.93 11.72
N LEU A 179 -10.18 -7.01 12.78
CA LEU A 179 -10.91 -8.23 13.17
C LEU A 179 -12.38 -7.90 13.34
N GLY A 180 -13.24 -8.70 12.73
CA GLY A 180 -14.69 -8.51 12.81
C GLY A 180 -15.48 -9.81 12.84
N THR A 181 -16.79 -9.69 12.93
CA THR A 181 -17.75 -10.81 12.90
C THR A 181 -18.25 -11.13 11.50
N GLU A 182 -17.74 -10.42 10.50
CA GLU A 182 -17.99 -10.67 9.07
C GLU A 182 -16.74 -10.36 8.26
N PRO A 183 -16.55 -10.93 7.06
CA PRO A 183 -15.46 -10.59 6.15
C PRO A 183 -15.46 -9.09 5.81
N GLY A 184 -14.31 -8.45 5.94
CA GLY A 184 -14.18 -6.99 5.76
C GLY A 184 -14.50 -6.18 7.01
N GLY A 185 -15.03 -6.81 8.06
CA GLY A 185 -15.38 -6.15 9.31
C GLY A 185 -14.18 -5.86 10.22
N ASP A 186 -14.33 -4.84 11.06
CA ASP A 186 -13.34 -4.41 12.05
C ASP A 186 -13.98 -4.00 13.40
N ASN A 187 -15.19 -4.55 13.67
CA ASN A 187 -15.99 -4.22 14.85
C ASN A 187 -15.47 -4.84 16.16
N ILE A 188 -14.49 -5.73 16.10
CA ILE A 188 -13.83 -6.33 17.27
C ILE A 188 -12.46 -5.67 17.51
N VAL A 189 -11.62 -5.61 16.47
CA VAL A 189 -10.39 -4.83 16.47
C VAL A 189 -10.47 -3.86 15.29
N PRO A 190 -10.56 -2.55 15.56
CA PRO A 190 -10.56 -1.54 14.51
C PRO A 190 -9.32 -1.62 13.64
N ARG A 191 -9.45 -1.18 12.40
CA ARG A 191 -8.36 -1.16 11.41
C ARG A 191 -7.14 -0.42 11.95
N GLN A 192 -5.97 -1.07 11.89
CA GLN A 192 -4.69 -0.59 12.41
C GLN A 192 -3.56 -0.83 11.41
N ASN A 193 -2.66 0.16 11.29
CA ASN A 193 -1.45 0.06 10.49
C ASN A 193 -0.42 -0.86 11.17
N ILE A 194 0.27 -1.65 10.37
CA ILE A 194 1.32 -2.58 10.82
C ILE A 194 2.56 -2.54 9.91
N ASP A 195 2.73 -1.46 9.16
CA ASP A 195 3.80 -1.29 8.18
C ASP A 195 3.91 -2.50 7.22
N LEU A 196 5.09 -2.99 6.93
CA LEU A 196 5.32 -4.12 6.03
C LEU A 196 5.43 -5.49 6.73
N GLN A 197 5.01 -5.57 8.01
CA GLN A 197 4.93 -6.86 8.70
C GLN A 197 3.88 -7.75 8.03
N LYS A 198 4.08 -9.07 8.14
CA LYS A 198 3.20 -10.09 7.52
C LYS A 198 2.53 -11.01 8.54
N SER A 199 2.59 -10.65 9.81
CA SER A 199 1.89 -11.33 10.90
C SER A 199 1.72 -10.41 12.09
N VAL A 200 0.69 -10.68 12.89
CA VAL A 200 0.43 -10.02 14.17
C VAL A 200 -0.26 -10.99 15.12
N VAL A 201 0.00 -10.83 16.40
CA VAL A 201 -0.70 -11.54 17.47
C VAL A 201 -1.64 -10.54 18.15
N LEU A 202 -2.92 -10.84 18.13
CA LEU A 202 -3.94 -10.09 18.86
C LEU A 202 -4.12 -10.75 20.22
N GLU A 203 -3.92 -10.01 21.29
CA GLU A 203 -4.03 -10.47 22.67
C GLU A 203 -5.09 -9.67 23.45
N ASN A 204 -5.47 -10.18 24.63
CA ASN A 204 -6.47 -9.57 25.51
C ASN A 204 -7.84 -9.38 24.83
N LEU A 205 -8.18 -10.26 23.90
CA LEU A 205 -9.49 -10.30 23.28
C LEU A 205 -10.53 -10.86 24.27
N SER A 206 -11.81 -10.62 24.00
CA SER A 206 -12.95 -11.19 24.73
C SER A 206 -13.94 -11.76 23.72
N LEU A 207 -13.54 -12.87 23.09
CA LEU A 207 -14.29 -13.50 22.02
C LEU A 207 -15.37 -14.43 22.63
N LEU A 208 -16.52 -14.48 21.97
CA LEU A 208 -17.67 -15.20 22.45
C LEU A 208 -17.72 -16.61 21.86
N ASP A 209 -18.14 -17.58 22.70
CA ASP A 209 -18.41 -18.95 22.29
C ASP A 209 -19.48 -19.02 21.20
N GLY A 210 -19.30 -19.89 20.22
CA GLY A 210 -20.18 -20.07 19.07
C GLY A 210 -20.08 -18.96 18.00
N VAL A 211 -19.23 -17.94 18.15
CA VAL A 211 -19.09 -16.84 17.21
C VAL A 211 -17.90 -17.04 16.30
N THR A 212 -18.09 -16.81 15.00
CA THR A 212 -17.01 -16.83 13.99
C THR A 212 -16.44 -15.43 13.80
N TYR A 213 -15.11 -15.34 13.80
CA TYR A 213 -14.36 -14.11 13.64
C TYR A 213 -13.49 -14.15 12.38
N TYR A 214 -13.46 -13.04 11.65
CA TYR A 214 -12.74 -12.89 10.39
C TYR A 214 -11.66 -11.83 10.54
N ALA A 215 -10.44 -12.19 10.19
CA ALA A 215 -9.36 -11.22 10.02
C ALA A 215 -9.41 -10.64 8.61
N THR A 216 -9.27 -9.35 8.49
CA THR A 216 -9.16 -8.65 7.21
C THR A 216 -7.85 -7.90 7.14
N ILE A 217 -7.12 -8.09 6.05
CA ILE A 217 -5.86 -7.41 5.75
C ILE A 217 -6.07 -6.53 4.54
N TYR A 218 -5.68 -5.28 4.67
CA TYR A 218 -5.65 -4.29 3.61
C TYR A 218 -4.20 -4.08 3.18
N ALA A 219 -3.92 -4.10 1.89
CA ALA A 219 -2.66 -3.69 1.30
C ALA A 219 -2.86 -2.30 0.68
N VAL A 220 -1.98 -1.37 1.01
CA VAL A 220 -1.98 0.00 0.52
C VAL A 220 -0.68 0.24 -0.21
N ASP A 221 -0.72 0.76 -1.44
CA ASP A 221 0.45 1.12 -2.22
C ASP A 221 0.97 2.53 -1.90
N PHE A 222 2.06 2.95 -2.56
CA PHE A 222 2.68 4.25 -2.32
C PHE A 222 1.87 5.44 -2.84
N VAL A 223 0.86 5.22 -3.68
CA VAL A 223 -0.03 6.28 -4.19
C VAL A 223 -1.42 6.23 -3.55
N GLY A 224 -1.65 5.30 -2.61
CA GLY A 224 -2.87 5.19 -1.81
C GLY A 224 -3.96 4.30 -2.39
N ASN A 225 -3.72 3.57 -3.49
CA ASN A 225 -4.67 2.55 -3.92
C ASN A 225 -4.69 1.39 -2.93
N GLN A 226 -5.84 0.74 -2.77
CA GLN A 226 -6.04 -0.27 -1.74
C GLN A 226 -6.73 -1.52 -2.27
N SER A 227 -6.30 -2.66 -1.77
CA SER A 227 -7.03 -3.92 -1.87
C SER A 227 -7.13 -4.60 -0.51
N PHE A 228 -8.04 -5.55 -0.36
CA PHE A 228 -8.13 -6.32 0.88
C PHE A 228 -8.46 -7.79 0.60
N ALA A 229 -8.12 -8.64 1.58
CA ALA A 229 -8.56 -10.01 1.67
C ALA A 229 -8.93 -10.35 3.11
N SER A 230 -9.91 -11.24 3.29
CA SER A 230 -10.31 -11.75 4.60
C SER A 230 -9.97 -13.23 4.74
N SER A 231 -9.74 -13.65 5.98
CA SER A 231 -9.59 -15.07 6.32
C SER A 231 -10.90 -15.83 6.11
N LYS A 232 -10.82 -17.16 6.12
CA LYS A 232 -12.01 -18.03 6.10
C LYS A 232 -12.84 -17.98 7.39
N GLY A 233 -12.31 -17.35 8.43
CA GLY A 233 -12.92 -17.27 9.76
C GLY A 233 -12.39 -18.34 10.71
N ILE A 234 -12.49 -18.03 12.01
CA ILE A 234 -12.23 -18.94 13.13
C ILE A 234 -13.41 -18.86 14.09
N THR A 235 -13.98 -20.00 14.44
CA THR A 235 -15.10 -20.08 15.40
C THR A 235 -14.55 -20.41 16.78
N ILE A 236 -14.99 -19.65 17.77
CA ILE A 236 -14.68 -19.98 19.17
C ILE A 236 -15.61 -21.10 19.60
N ASP A 237 -15.02 -22.19 20.10
CA ASP A 237 -15.76 -23.33 20.63
C ASP A 237 -15.20 -23.71 22.00
N GLN A 238 -15.92 -23.36 23.05
CA GLN A 238 -15.58 -23.66 24.46
C GLN A 238 -16.54 -24.69 25.07
N SER A 239 -17.50 -25.13 24.28
CA SER A 239 -18.50 -26.07 24.71
C SER A 239 -18.00 -27.51 24.57
N PRO A 240 -18.01 -28.34 25.63
CA PRO A 240 -17.66 -29.73 25.49
C PRO A 240 -18.80 -30.53 24.79
N PRO A 241 -18.46 -31.61 24.10
CA PRO A 241 -19.47 -32.49 23.51
C PRO A 241 -20.47 -32.96 24.53
N THR A 242 -21.73 -33.10 24.13
CA THR A 242 -22.79 -33.66 24.97
C THR A 242 -22.54 -35.14 25.27
N ILE A 243 -22.92 -35.56 26.45
CA ILE A 243 -22.75 -36.95 26.86
C ILE A 243 -23.78 -37.83 26.14
N GLY A 244 -23.29 -38.81 25.40
CA GLY A 244 -24.10 -39.85 24.77
C GLY A 244 -24.43 -41.03 25.69
N THR A 245 -24.98 -42.04 25.11
CA THR A 245 -25.32 -43.30 25.78
C THR A 245 -24.37 -44.41 25.33
N VAL A 246 -23.90 -45.19 26.27
CA VAL A 246 -23.13 -46.42 26.02
C VAL A 246 -23.97 -47.62 26.38
N ILE A 247 -24.08 -48.57 25.47
CA ILE A 247 -24.83 -49.81 25.63
C ILE A 247 -23.85 -50.97 25.46
N SER A 248 -23.75 -51.81 26.45
CA SER A 248 -23.02 -53.06 26.36
C SER A 248 -24.01 -54.24 26.35
N ASN A 249 -24.00 -54.98 25.27
CA ASN A 249 -24.80 -56.22 25.17
C ASN A 249 -23.99 -57.32 24.50
N ASN A 250 -24.38 -58.53 24.75
CA ASN A 250 -23.67 -59.69 24.28
C ASN A 250 -24.23 -60.27 22.97
N ASP A 251 -25.51 -60.04 22.66
CA ASP A 251 -26.20 -60.64 21.51
C ASP A 251 -27.06 -59.65 20.73
N GLY A 252 -27.08 -58.36 21.13
CA GLY A 252 -27.87 -57.31 20.47
C GLY A 252 -29.37 -57.37 20.75
N SER A 253 -29.84 -58.25 21.62
CA SER A 253 -31.27 -58.45 21.92
C SER A 253 -31.75 -57.74 23.19
N ASP A 254 -30.82 -57.38 24.11
CA ASP A 254 -31.12 -56.62 25.31
C ASP A 254 -30.07 -55.55 25.58
N ALA A 255 -30.49 -54.29 25.42
CA ALA A 255 -29.62 -53.11 25.56
C ALA A 255 -29.09 -52.91 26.99
N ASN A 256 -29.63 -53.58 27.99
CA ASN A 256 -29.24 -53.43 29.41
C ASN A 256 -28.96 -54.76 30.11
N ALA A 257 -28.49 -55.78 29.37
CA ALA A 257 -28.11 -57.03 29.96
C ALA A 257 -27.02 -56.90 31.03
N GLU A 258 -27.28 -57.18 32.26
CA GLU A 258 -26.32 -57.16 33.39
C GLU A 258 -25.28 -58.31 33.29
N TRP A 259 -25.55 -59.32 32.47
CA TRP A 259 -24.74 -60.53 32.38
C TRP A 259 -24.49 -60.95 30.96
N SER A 260 -23.24 -61.26 30.64
CA SER A 260 -22.86 -61.80 29.35
C SER A 260 -22.77 -63.32 29.36
N ALA A 261 -23.39 -63.97 28.38
CA ALA A 261 -23.22 -65.39 28.13
C ALA A 261 -21.91 -65.81 27.47
N SER A 262 -21.19 -64.79 26.92
CA SER A 262 -19.89 -64.99 26.27
C SER A 262 -18.73 -64.57 27.16
N ASN A 263 -17.72 -65.47 27.25
CA ASN A 263 -16.45 -65.15 27.91
C ASN A 263 -15.35 -64.76 26.92
N LYS A 264 -15.69 -64.56 25.63
CA LYS A 264 -14.71 -64.29 24.57
C LYS A 264 -14.91 -62.93 23.91
N ASN A 265 -16.17 -62.47 23.80
CA ASN A 265 -16.49 -61.20 23.10
C ASN A 265 -17.49 -60.39 23.94
N LEU A 266 -17.23 -59.12 24.09
CA LEU A 266 -18.13 -58.11 24.59
C LEU A 266 -18.40 -57.12 23.48
N ASN A 267 -19.65 -56.96 23.08
CA ASN A 267 -20.03 -55.90 22.12
C ASN A 267 -20.46 -54.66 22.89
N VAL A 268 -19.91 -53.52 22.46
CA VAL A 268 -20.26 -52.21 23.01
C VAL A 268 -20.67 -51.33 21.84
N SER A 269 -21.78 -50.67 21.97
CA SER A 269 -22.25 -49.63 21.05
C SER A 269 -22.46 -48.32 21.82
N TRP A 270 -22.29 -47.23 21.12
CA TRP A 270 -22.51 -45.89 21.66
C TRP A 270 -23.25 -45.01 20.64
N SER A 271 -24.01 -44.06 21.15
CA SER A 271 -24.74 -43.08 20.32
C SER A 271 -25.06 -41.84 21.12
N GLY A 272 -25.46 -40.77 20.42
CA GLY A 272 -25.93 -39.53 21.04
C GLY A 272 -24.82 -38.64 21.64
N PHE A 273 -23.54 -38.87 21.29
CA PHE A 273 -22.50 -37.87 21.52
C PHE A 273 -22.61 -36.84 20.40
N GLU A 274 -22.81 -35.61 20.76
CA GLU A 274 -22.97 -34.51 19.82
C GLU A 274 -22.12 -33.32 20.28
N ASP A 275 -21.57 -32.58 19.32
CA ASP A 275 -20.88 -31.30 19.52
C ASP A 275 -21.53 -30.25 18.63
N ALA A 276 -21.57 -29.01 19.07
CA ALA A 276 -22.32 -27.91 18.44
C ALA A 276 -21.62 -27.33 17.22
#